data_9461815c473eb24060a80d3a1d550dc6
#
_entry.id   9461815c473eb24060a80d3a1d550dc6
#
_cell.length_a   1.000
_cell.length_b   1.000
_cell.length_c   1.000
_cell.angle_alpha   90.00
_cell.angle_beta   90.00
_cell.angle_gamma   90.00
#
_symmetry.space_group_name_H-M   'P 1'
#
loop_
_entity.id
_entity.type
_entity.pdbx_description
1 polymer ?
#
loop_
_entity_poly.entity_id
_entity_poly.type
_entity_poly.pdbx_seq_one_letter_code
_entity_poly.pdbx_strand_id
1 'polypeptide(L)'
;MSQRESLEVRMDDRLVGTLALTANHKVAFSYSEEWLEHGFSVSPFSLPLKNEVFVPKKDYFDGLFGVFADSLPDAWGQLLLERLLKERGKKEAQYSVLDRLAIVGKSGMGALTYHPQKEIGMGQQMDDLDELSVHCQKILSTQYSEKLDELYRLGGTSGGARPKIMTEIDGENWIIKFPAHVDKKDVGKMEYDYSLCAKACGIVMSETRLFSSDICPGYFGTKRFDRRIEKNEIKRAHMLTAAALLELDFNQPSLDYHELMKLTKILTRDCTEDVENMYRRMCFNVFAHNRDDHSKNFTYIYNEKDDMWRLSPAYDLTYSNTYYGEHTITVDGNGKNPGKKELVAVGVQAGMKKTYCERVAEEIRLCVNEKLEHYLK
;
A
#
# COMPACT_ATOMS: atom_id res chain seq x y z
N MET A 1 1.49 -9.10 30.99
CA MET A 1 2.71 -9.11 30.14
C MET A 1 3.31 -7.73 30.23
N SER A 2 4.62 -7.58 30.47
CA SER A 2 5.27 -6.26 30.35
C SER A 2 5.18 -5.82 28.88
N GLN A 3 4.81 -4.57 28.65
CA GLN A 3 4.84 -3.98 27.31
C GLN A 3 6.29 -3.96 26.84
N ARG A 4 6.48 -4.18 25.54
CA ARG A 4 7.81 -4.14 24.92
C ARG A 4 8.30 -2.69 24.89
N GLU A 5 9.51 -2.46 25.41
CA GLU A 5 10.10 -1.13 25.52
C GLU A 5 10.94 -0.75 24.30
N SER A 6 11.49 -1.74 23.58
CA SER A 6 12.32 -1.50 22.37
C SER A 6 12.17 -2.61 21.33
N LEU A 7 12.53 -2.29 20.08
CA LEU A 7 12.45 -3.19 18.94
C LEU A 7 13.53 -2.82 17.91
N GLU A 8 14.27 -3.81 17.42
CA GLU A 8 15.22 -3.61 16.31
C GLU A 8 14.48 -3.54 14.97
N VAL A 9 14.91 -2.61 14.13
CA VAL A 9 14.50 -2.51 12.73
C VAL A 9 15.65 -3.01 11.88
N ARG A 10 15.37 -3.96 11.00
CA ARG A 10 16.37 -4.53 10.09
C ARG A 10 15.91 -4.46 8.64
N MET A 11 16.87 -4.47 7.73
CA MET A 11 16.64 -4.62 6.30
C MET A 11 17.59 -5.71 5.79
N ASP A 12 17.04 -6.78 5.26
CA ASP A 12 17.73 -8.06 5.12
C ASP A 12 18.32 -8.45 6.49
N ASP A 13 19.63 -8.69 6.59
CA ASP A 13 20.29 -9.01 7.85
C ASP A 13 20.97 -7.81 8.52
N ARG A 14 20.94 -6.63 7.90
CA ARG A 14 21.59 -5.41 8.41
C ARG A 14 20.69 -4.72 9.45
N LEU A 15 21.28 -4.30 10.57
CA LEU A 15 20.58 -3.49 11.57
C LEU A 15 20.43 -2.06 11.07
N VAL A 16 19.21 -1.62 10.81
CA VAL A 16 18.88 -0.25 10.43
C VAL A 16 18.95 0.67 11.65
N GLY A 17 18.34 0.25 12.76
CA GLY A 17 18.26 1.05 13.96
C GLY A 17 17.34 0.45 15.01
N THR A 18 17.02 1.23 16.03
CA THR A 18 16.20 0.80 17.16
C THR A 18 15.02 1.73 17.38
N LEU A 19 13.85 1.14 17.59
CA LEU A 19 12.65 1.79 18.08
C LEU A 19 12.58 1.65 19.61
N ALA A 20 12.21 2.71 20.31
CA ALA A 20 12.02 2.69 21.75
C ALA A 20 10.80 3.51 22.17
N LEU A 21 9.98 2.94 23.07
CA LEU A 21 8.80 3.63 23.60
C LEU A 21 9.25 4.71 24.59
N THR A 22 8.80 5.94 24.39
CA THR A 22 9.05 7.07 25.30
C THR A 22 7.99 7.14 26.39
N ALA A 23 8.26 7.90 27.46
CA ALA A 23 7.31 8.13 28.54
C ALA A 23 5.99 8.77 28.08
N ASN A 24 6.00 9.48 26.95
CA ASN A 24 4.83 10.12 26.36
C ASN A 24 4.11 9.24 25.33
N HIS A 25 4.33 7.94 25.36
CA HIS A 25 3.76 6.95 24.44
C HIS A 25 4.10 7.17 22.96
N LYS A 26 5.11 7.99 22.63
CA LYS A 26 5.68 8.09 21.30
C LYS A 26 6.80 7.09 21.12
N VAL A 27 7.06 6.68 19.89
CA VAL A 27 8.13 5.74 19.55
C VAL A 27 9.29 6.51 18.96
N ALA A 28 10.35 6.65 19.72
CA ALA A 28 11.61 7.21 19.26
C ALA A 28 12.35 6.22 18.35
N PHE A 29 13.12 6.75 17.42
CA PHE A 29 13.99 5.96 16.53
C PHE A 29 15.40 6.53 16.51
N SER A 30 16.41 5.66 16.47
CA SER A 30 17.79 6.01 16.19
C SER A 30 18.40 5.01 15.21
N TYR A 31 19.19 5.53 14.27
CA TYR A 31 19.96 4.66 13.37
C TYR A 31 21.08 3.93 14.12
N SER A 32 21.47 2.74 13.64
CA SER A 32 22.68 2.08 14.09
C SER A 32 23.93 2.73 13.50
N GLU A 33 25.07 2.58 14.14
CA GLU A 33 26.35 3.12 13.64
C GLU A 33 26.69 2.54 12.26
N GLU A 34 26.53 1.21 12.08
CA GLU A 34 26.76 0.54 10.81
C GLU A 34 25.86 1.10 9.68
N TRP A 35 24.57 1.39 9.99
CA TRP A 35 23.65 1.94 9.00
C TRP A 35 23.98 3.40 8.66
N LEU A 36 24.49 4.16 9.63
CA LEU A 36 24.93 5.55 9.38
C LEU A 36 26.13 5.61 8.42
N GLU A 37 26.99 4.58 8.42
CA GLU A 37 28.17 4.53 7.55
C GLU A 37 27.84 4.05 6.12
N HIS A 38 26.91 3.08 5.98
CA HIS A 38 26.70 2.34 4.74
C HIS A 38 25.25 2.27 4.28
N GLY A 39 24.35 2.88 5.01
CA GLY A 39 22.91 2.87 4.72
C GLY A 39 22.44 4.14 4.02
N PHE A 40 21.14 4.30 4.06
CA PHE A 40 20.44 5.47 3.49
C PHE A 40 19.31 5.91 4.43
N SER A 41 18.74 7.10 4.18
CA SER A 41 17.56 7.57 4.90
C SER A 41 16.35 6.72 4.57
N VAL A 42 15.82 5.98 5.57
CA VAL A 42 14.62 5.14 5.38
C VAL A 42 13.34 5.97 5.21
N SER A 43 13.37 7.25 5.54
CA SER A 43 12.29 8.22 5.26
C SER A 43 12.92 9.60 5.08
N PRO A 44 13.07 10.08 3.82
CA PRO A 44 13.91 11.24 3.53
C PRO A 44 13.46 12.55 4.19
N PHE A 45 12.17 12.67 4.52
CA PHE A 45 11.63 13.88 5.12
C PHE A 45 11.55 13.84 6.65
N SER A 46 11.30 12.65 7.24
CA SER A 46 11.10 12.53 8.68
C SER A 46 12.30 11.95 9.42
N LEU A 47 13.11 11.12 8.76
CA LEU A 47 14.27 10.43 9.33
C LEU A 47 15.52 10.62 8.45
N PRO A 48 16.07 11.84 8.33
CA PRO A 48 17.32 12.04 7.61
C PRO A 48 18.43 11.18 8.23
N LEU A 49 19.39 10.73 7.40
CA LEU A 49 20.50 9.87 7.87
C LEU A 49 21.47 10.69 8.76
N LYS A 50 21.21 10.71 10.06
CA LYS A 50 21.97 11.46 11.07
C LYS A 50 22.07 10.69 12.37
N ASN A 51 23.14 10.87 13.10
CA ASN A 51 23.34 10.31 14.44
C ASN A 51 22.59 11.15 15.49
N GLU A 52 21.29 10.97 15.55
CA GLU A 52 20.42 11.62 16.54
C GLU A 52 19.22 10.72 16.88
N VAL A 53 18.54 11.02 17.98
CA VAL A 53 17.30 10.35 18.35
C VAL A 53 16.13 11.14 17.79
N PHE A 54 15.36 10.51 16.90
CA PHE A 54 14.17 11.09 16.30
C PHE A 54 12.93 10.75 17.12
N VAL A 55 12.06 11.72 17.34
CA VAL A 55 10.75 11.53 18.00
C VAL A 55 9.66 12.12 17.12
N PRO A 56 8.56 11.39 16.83
CA PRO A 56 7.47 11.89 15.99
C PRO A 56 6.88 13.19 16.55
N LYS A 57 6.70 14.18 15.69
CA LYS A 57 6.07 15.46 16.08
C LYS A 57 4.55 15.36 16.12
N LYS A 58 3.97 14.50 15.26
CA LYS A 58 2.53 14.28 15.11
C LYS A 58 2.15 12.92 15.71
N ASP A 59 0.89 12.75 16.07
CA ASP A 59 0.36 11.52 16.68
C ASP A 59 -0.55 10.72 15.73
N TYR A 60 -0.45 10.94 14.43
CA TYR A 60 -1.33 10.32 13.41
C TYR A 60 -1.19 8.81 13.27
N PHE A 61 -0.09 8.23 13.78
CA PHE A 61 0.25 6.82 13.59
C PHE A 61 0.50 6.11 14.93
N ASP A 62 -0.34 6.37 15.92
CA ASP A 62 -0.17 5.80 17.28
C ASP A 62 1.23 6.08 17.87
N GLY A 63 1.77 7.26 17.59
CA GLY A 63 3.09 7.67 18.05
C GLY A 63 4.28 7.12 17.24
N LEU A 64 4.05 6.47 16.09
CA LEU A 64 5.09 6.05 15.15
C LEU A 64 5.41 7.14 14.13
N PHE A 65 6.56 7.01 13.45
CA PHE A 65 6.80 7.61 12.15
C PHE A 65 6.04 6.85 11.05
N GLY A 66 5.61 7.56 10.01
CA GLY A 66 4.89 6.99 8.88
C GLY A 66 5.56 5.78 8.25
N VAL A 67 6.90 5.79 8.14
CA VAL A 67 7.68 4.66 7.60
C VAL A 67 7.46 3.34 8.35
N PHE A 68 7.30 3.38 9.66
CA PHE A 68 7.03 2.19 10.46
C PHE A 68 5.54 1.87 10.48
N ALA A 69 4.70 2.89 10.43
CA ALA A 69 3.25 2.73 10.33
C ALA A 69 2.81 2.05 9.04
N ASP A 70 3.50 2.30 7.91
CA ASP A 70 3.27 1.61 6.64
C ASP A 70 3.48 0.08 6.69
N SER A 71 4.20 -0.39 7.71
CA SER A 71 4.39 -1.83 7.93
C SER A 71 3.23 -2.47 8.71
N LEU A 72 2.42 -1.66 9.39
CA LEU A 72 1.27 -2.17 10.15
C LEU A 72 0.13 -2.58 9.20
N PRO A 73 -0.62 -3.63 9.56
CA PRO A 73 -1.77 -4.03 8.78
C PRO A 73 -2.86 -2.95 8.79
N ASP A 74 -3.54 -2.81 7.66
CA ASP A 74 -4.78 -2.02 7.55
C ASP A 74 -6.01 -2.85 8.00
N ALA A 75 -7.22 -2.35 7.71
CA ALA A 75 -8.46 -2.86 8.26
C ALA A 75 -8.67 -4.37 8.11
N TRP A 76 -8.30 -4.98 6.98
CA TRP A 76 -8.41 -6.43 6.82
C TRP A 76 -7.47 -7.20 7.76
N GLY A 77 -6.19 -6.85 7.78
CA GLY A 77 -5.21 -7.49 8.65
C GLY A 77 -5.48 -7.24 10.13
N GLN A 78 -5.95 -6.04 10.49
CA GLN A 78 -6.39 -5.72 11.85
C GLN A 78 -7.57 -6.60 12.26
N LEU A 79 -8.58 -6.78 11.41
CA LEU A 79 -9.72 -7.66 11.68
C LEU A 79 -9.26 -9.10 11.94
N LEU A 80 -8.36 -9.62 11.12
CA LEU A 80 -7.80 -10.97 11.30
C LEU A 80 -7.06 -11.09 12.63
N LEU A 81 -6.21 -10.10 12.96
CA LEU A 81 -5.47 -10.07 14.22
C LEU A 81 -6.41 -10.02 15.43
N GLU A 82 -7.41 -9.13 15.40
CA GLU A 82 -8.40 -9.01 16.48
C GLU A 82 -9.12 -10.34 16.73
N ARG A 83 -9.60 -11.00 15.66
CA ARG A 83 -10.27 -12.30 15.75
C ARG A 83 -9.37 -13.37 16.34
N LEU A 84 -8.12 -13.45 15.86
CA LEU A 84 -7.15 -14.42 16.34
C LEU A 84 -6.79 -14.22 17.82
N LEU A 85 -6.61 -12.97 18.25
CA LEU A 85 -6.37 -12.66 19.66
C LEU A 85 -7.57 -13.00 20.53
N LYS A 86 -8.78 -12.72 20.06
CA LYS A 86 -10.03 -13.05 20.78
C LYS A 86 -10.19 -14.55 20.98
N GLU A 87 -9.94 -15.38 19.95
CA GLU A 87 -9.98 -16.84 20.07
C GLU A 87 -8.98 -17.36 21.11
N ARG A 88 -7.85 -16.68 21.28
CA ARG A 88 -6.82 -17.03 22.25
C ARG A 88 -7.05 -16.39 23.63
N GLY A 89 -8.22 -15.82 23.87
CA GLY A 89 -8.56 -15.16 25.14
C GLY A 89 -7.75 -13.90 25.44
N LYS A 90 -7.17 -13.26 24.40
CA LYS A 90 -6.36 -12.03 24.50
C LYS A 90 -7.15 -10.85 23.95
N LYS A 91 -6.82 -9.64 24.43
CA LYS A 91 -7.41 -8.38 23.95
C LYS A 91 -6.34 -7.57 23.21
N GLU A 92 -6.68 -7.00 22.07
CA GLU A 92 -5.78 -6.17 21.25
C GLU A 92 -5.23 -4.98 22.06
N ALA A 93 -6.05 -4.35 22.90
CA ALA A 93 -5.63 -3.25 23.78
C ALA A 93 -4.46 -3.59 24.75
N GLN A 94 -4.09 -4.86 24.89
CA GLN A 94 -2.95 -5.30 25.67
C GLN A 94 -1.61 -5.23 24.90
N TYR A 95 -1.66 -4.94 23.59
CA TYR A 95 -0.51 -4.88 22.73
C TYR A 95 -0.15 -3.43 22.43
N SER A 96 1.09 -3.05 22.76
CA SER A 96 1.65 -1.76 22.34
C SER A 96 1.83 -1.72 20.81
N VAL A 97 2.06 -0.54 20.28
CA VAL A 97 2.38 -0.39 18.85
C VAL A 97 3.68 -1.14 18.47
N LEU A 98 4.66 -1.22 19.40
CA LEU A 98 5.86 -2.05 19.20
C LEU A 98 5.56 -3.55 19.22
N ASP A 99 4.60 -4.00 20.02
CA ASP A 99 4.14 -5.39 19.98
C ASP A 99 3.47 -5.71 18.62
N ARG A 100 2.69 -4.78 18.07
CA ARG A 100 2.08 -4.94 16.74
C ARG A 100 3.14 -5.03 15.65
N LEU A 101 4.18 -4.18 15.67
CA LEU A 101 5.31 -4.29 14.75
C LEU A 101 6.09 -5.59 14.92
N ALA A 102 6.31 -6.06 16.16
CA ALA A 102 6.94 -7.35 16.41
C ALA A 102 6.12 -8.54 15.86
N ILE A 103 4.79 -8.42 15.85
CA ILE A 103 3.89 -9.40 15.23
C ILE A 103 4.04 -9.38 13.70
N VAL A 104 4.16 -8.22 13.09
CA VAL A 104 4.45 -8.10 11.65
C VAL A 104 5.79 -8.79 11.34
N GLY A 105 6.82 -8.54 12.15
CA GLY A 105 8.12 -9.19 12.03
C GLY A 105 8.68 -9.14 10.61
N LYS A 106 8.74 -10.31 9.95
CA LYS A 106 9.25 -10.49 8.58
C LYS A 106 8.15 -10.54 7.51
N SER A 107 6.88 -10.56 7.87
CA SER A 107 5.78 -10.81 6.92
C SER A 107 5.24 -9.54 6.23
N GLY A 108 5.62 -8.36 6.69
CA GLY A 108 5.13 -7.08 6.19
C GLY A 108 5.47 -6.76 4.73
N MET A 109 4.86 -5.69 4.24
CA MET A 109 5.19 -5.09 2.96
C MET A 109 6.54 -4.36 3.05
N GLY A 110 7.22 -4.20 1.90
CA GLY A 110 8.50 -3.53 1.83
C GLY A 110 9.66 -4.34 2.40
N ALA A 111 10.77 -3.68 2.73
CA ALA A 111 12.01 -4.31 3.15
C ALA A 111 12.24 -4.33 4.66
N LEU A 112 11.58 -3.45 5.42
CA LEU A 112 11.80 -3.38 6.86
C LEU A 112 11.24 -4.61 7.57
N THR A 113 11.99 -5.09 8.55
CA THR A 113 11.61 -6.20 9.43
C THR A 113 11.87 -5.82 10.88
N TYR A 114 11.14 -6.46 11.81
CA TYR A 114 11.12 -6.07 13.22
C TYR A 114 11.51 -7.24 14.12
N HIS A 115 12.48 -7.02 15.01
CA HIS A 115 13.09 -8.07 15.84
C HIS A 115 13.18 -7.68 17.32
N PRO A 116 12.98 -8.66 18.23
CA PRO A 116 12.60 -10.04 17.95
C PRO A 116 11.14 -10.14 17.48
N GLN A 117 10.91 -11.00 16.48
CA GLN A 117 9.57 -11.28 15.98
C GLN A 117 8.72 -11.98 17.02
N LYS A 118 7.42 -11.67 17.03
CA LYS A 118 6.41 -12.35 17.85
C LYS A 118 5.51 -13.18 16.96
N GLU A 119 5.73 -14.48 16.96
CA GLU A 119 4.92 -15.39 16.15
C GLU A 119 3.49 -15.47 16.71
N ILE A 120 2.52 -15.29 15.82
CA ILE A 120 1.09 -15.49 16.08
C ILE A 120 0.54 -16.24 14.88
N GLY A 121 -0.06 -17.40 15.11
CA GLY A 121 -0.60 -18.25 14.04
C GLY A 121 0.32 -19.44 13.70
N MET A 122 -0.30 -20.60 13.55
CA MET A 122 0.33 -21.79 12.98
C MET A 122 -0.48 -22.18 11.75
N GLY A 123 0.16 -22.47 10.64
CA GLY A 123 -0.54 -22.92 9.44
C GLY A 123 0.46 -23.49 8.43
N GLN A 124 0.04 -24.57 7.77
CA GLN A 124 0.93 -25.34 6.87
C GLN A 124 0.33 -25.34 5.53
N GLN A 125 -0.06 -24.93 4.69
CA GLN A 125 -0.45 -25.15 3.29
C GLN A 125 -1.44 -24.10 2.78
N MET A 126 -1.26 -23.70 1.53
CA MET A 126 -2.25 -22.90 0.82
C MET A 126 -3.36 -23.82 0.34
N ASP A 127 -4.58 -23.58 0.83
CA ASP A 127 -5.78 -24.25 0.36
C ASP A 127 -6.25 -23.66 -0.98
N ASP A 128 -7.30 -24.25 -1.52
CA ASP A 128 -7.99 -23.75 -2.70
C ASP A 128 -8.47 -22.30 -2.50
N LEU A 129 -8.35 -21.45 -3.53
CA LEU A 129 -8.73 -20.04 -3.46
C LEU A 129 -10.23 -19.85 -3.16
N ASP A 130 -11.08 -20.74 -3.66
CA ASP A 130 -12.52 -20.68 -3.41
C ASP A 130 -12.83 -20.99 -1.95
N GLU A 131 -12.15 -21.98 -1.36
CA GLU A 131 -12.26 -22.28 0.06
C GLU A 131 -11.84 -21.09 0.91
N LEU A 132 -10.67 -20.48 0.64
CA LEU A 132 -10.20 -19.29 1.34
C LEU A 132 -11.16 -18.11 1.20
N SER A 133 -11.73 -17.90 0.02
CA SER A 133 -12.74 -16.86 -0.23
C SER A 133 -13.98 -17.07 0.64
N VAL A 134 -14.49 -18.30 0.74
CA VAL A 134 -15.64 -18.64 1.62
C VAL A 134 -15.33 -18.35 3.07
N HIS A 135 -14.13 -18.69 3.54
CA HIS A 135 -13.70 -18.41 4.91
C HIS A 135 -13.50 -16.91 5.18
N CYS A 136 -13.03 -16.12 4.20
CA CYS A 136 -13.04 -14.66 4.29
C CYS A 136 -14.46 -14.12 4.54
N GLN A 137 -15.48 -14.64 3.82
CA GLN A 137 -16.86 -14.22 4.02
C GLN A 137 -17.38 -14.57 5.42
N LYS A 138 -17.04 -15.75 5.96
CA LYS A 138 -17.39 -16.14 7.34
C LYS A 138 -16.80 -15.13 8.35
N ILE A 139 -15.54 -14.76 8.19
CA ILE A 139 -14.87 -13.79 9.08
C ILE A 139 -15.53 -12.42 8.99
N LEU A 140 -15.80 -11.91 7.79
CA LEU A 140 -16.50 -10.64 7.59
C LEU A 140 -17.89 -10.62 8.21
N SER A 141 -18.60 -11.75 8.14
CA SER A 141 -19.94 -11.94 8.73
C SER A 141 -19.90 -12.27 10.23
N THR A 142 -18.77 -12.14 10.88
CA THR A 142 -18.58 -12.44 12.32
C THR A 142 -18.84 -13.90 12.69
N GLN A 143 -18.75 -14.80 11.73
CA GLN A 143 -18.87 -16.23 11.93
C GLN A 143 -17.52 -16.87 12.26
N TYR A 144 -17.56 -18.05 12.91
CA TYR A 144 -16.36 -18.83 13.15
C TYR A 144 -15.74 -19.32 11.84
N SER A 145 -14.42 -19.31 11.76
CA SER A 145 -13.64 -19.83 10.65
C SER A 145 -12.46 -20.65 11.17
N GLU A 146 -12.43 -21.92 10.84
CA GLU A 146 -11.31 -22.82 11.13
C GLU A 146 -10.01 -22.45 10.37
N LYS A 147 -10.12 -21.61 9.34
CA LYS A 147 -8.99 -21.09 8.55
C LYS A 147 -8.46 -19.75 9.03
N LEU A 148 -8.87 -19.27 10.20
CA LEU A 148 -8.46 -17.95 10.68
C LEU A 148 -6.94 -17.83 10.84
N ASP A 149 -6.26 -18.83 11.39
CA ASP A 149 -4.80 -18.86 11.52
C ASP A 149 -4.10 -18.80 10.15
N GLU A 150 -4.60 -19.52 9.16
CA GLU A 150 -4.07 -19.53 7.80
C GLU A 150 -4.29 -18.19 7.10
N LEU A 151 -5.51 -17.66 7.13
CA LEU A 151 -5.82 -16.35 6.56
C LEU A 151 -5.00 -15.24 7.20
N TYR A 152 -4.78 -15.32 8.52
CA TYR A 152 -3.92 -14.37 9.22
C TYR A 152 -2.46 -14.48 8.73
N ARG A 153 -1.92 -15.68 8.61
CA ARG A 153 -0.56 -15.91 8.10
C ARG A 153 -0.38 -15.37 6.68
N LEU A 154 -1.37 -15.57 5.82
CA LEU A 154 -1.33 -15.15 4.41
C LEU A 154 -1.70 -13.68 4.19
N GLY A 155 -2.62 -13.13 4.97
CA GLY A 155 -3.19 -11.80 4.73
C GLY A 155 -3.11 -10.82 5.89
N GLY A 156 -2.72 -11.27 7.09
CA GLY A 156 -2.76 -10.48 8.33
C GLY A 156 -1.80 -9.29 8.38
N THR A 157 -0.86 -9.20 7.46
CA THR A 157 0.08 -8.06 7.34
C THR A 157 -0.08 -7.31 6.03
N SER A 158 -1.17 -7.56 5.30
CA SER A 158 -1.47 -6.86 4.05
C SER A 158 -2.10 -5.49 4.30
N GLY A 159 -1.85 -4.54 3.41
CA GLY A 159 -2.51 -3.23 3.40
C GLY A 159 -3.94 -3.30 2.82
N GLY A 160 -4.77 -2.30 3.15
CA GLY A 160 -6.12 -2.12 2.62
C GLY A 160 -7.23 -2.89 3.35
N ALA A 161 -8.48 -2.59 3.01
CA ALA A 161 -9.66 -3.05 3.73
C ALA A 161 -10.29 -4.34 3.17
N ARG A 162 -10.12 -4.63 1.88
CA ARG A 162 -10.71 -5.83 1.26
C ARG A 162 -9.92 -7.09 1.61
N PRO A 163 -10.60 -8.24 1.75
CA PRO A 163 -9.95 -9.52 1.97
C PRO A 163 -8.91 -9.84 0.90
N LYS A 164 -7.74 -10.24 1.33
CA LYS A 164 -6.64 -10.60 0.43
C LYS A 164 -5.64 -11.50 1.11
N ILE A 165 -4.88 -12.20 0.30
CA ILE A 165 -3.74 -13.00 0.73
C ILE A 165 -2.48 -12.59 -0.03
N MET A 166 -1.33 -12.82 0.58
CA MET A 166 -0.01 -12.73 -0.03
C MET A 166 0.56 -14.15 -0.09
N THR A 167 0.81 -14.63 -1.28
CA THR A 167 1.23 -16.02 -1.49
C THR A 167 2.21 -16.14 -2.63
N GLU A 168 2.92 -17.27 -2.69
CA GLU A 168 3.80 -17.61 -3.80
C GLU A 168 3.08 -18.57 -4.74
N ILE A 169 3.07 -18.26 -6.03
CA ILE A 169 2.54 -19.11 -7.09
C ILE A 169 3.57 -19.12 -8.22
N ASP A 170 3.95 -20.31 -8.67
CA ASP A 170 4.94 -20.54 -9.74
C ASP A 170 6.30 -19.82 -9.46
N GLY A 171 6.72 -19.77 -8.20
CA GLY A 171 7.95 -19.10 -7.76
C GLY A 171 7.85 -17.57 -7.71
N GLU A 172 6.67 -16.98 -7.90
CA GLU A 172 6.45 -15.54 -7.90
C GLU A 172 5.52 -15.12 -6.76
N ASN A 173 5.76 -13.93 -6.20
CA ASN A 173 4.99 -13.42 -5.07
C ASN A 173 3.78 -12.61 -5.54
N TRP A 174 2.59 -13.02 -5.15
CA TRP A 174 1.31 -12.43 -5.55
C TRP A 174 0.53 -11.90 -4.35
N ILE A 175 -0.27 -10.87 -4.60
CA ILE A 175 -1.40 -10.46 -3.76
C ILE A 175 -2.66 -10.87 -4.51
N ILE A 176 -3.51 -11.71 -3.89
CA ILE A 176 -4.79 -12.15 -4.46
C ILE A 176 -5.89 -11.57 -3.61
N LYS A 177 -6.85 -10.89 -4.25
CA LYS A 177 -7.98 -10.23 -3.59
C LYS A 177 -9.24 -11.07 -3.73
N PHE A 178 -9.99 -11.16 -2.63
CA PHE A 178 -11.29 -11.80 -2.57
C PHE A 178 -12.41 -10.75 -2.47
N PRO A 179 -13.63 -11.06 -2.96
CA PRO A 179 -14.77 -10.18 -2.78
C PRO A 179 -15.04 -9.91 -1.30
N ALA A 180 -15.37 -8.68 -0.93
CA ALA A 180 -15.96 -8.37 0.37
C ALA A 180 -17.46 -8.69 0.37
N HIS A 181 -18.09 -8.69 1.55
CA HIS A 181 -19.52 -9.04 1.69
C HIS A 181 -20.46 -8.14 0.87
N VAL A 182 -20.06 -6.89 0.67
CA VAL A 182 -20.84 -5.87 -0.07
C VAL A 182 -20.51 -5.83 -1.56
N ASP A 183 -19.47 -6.54 -1.99
CA ASP A 183 -19.01 -6.52 -3.38
C ASP A 183 -19.89 -7.42 -4.26
N LYS A 184 -19.99 -7.05 -5.53
CA LYS A 184 -20.56 -7.93 -6.56
C LYS A 184 -19.61 -9.11 -6.82
N LYS A 185 -20.16 -10.23 -7.31
CA LYS A 185 -19.34 -11.43 -7.62
C LYS A 185 -18.27 -11.21 -8.67
N ASP A 186 -18.44 -10.22 -9.54
CA ASP A 186 -17.53 -9.87 -10.64
C ASP A 186 -16.47 -8.83 -10.29
N VAL A 187 -16.35 -8.43 -9.00
CA VAL A 187 -15.39 -7.40 -8.56
C VAL A 187 -13.95 -7.73 -8.94
N GLY A 188 -13.54 -9.00 -8.87
CA GLY A 188 -12.19 -9.43 -9.28
C GLY A 188 -11.97 -9.26 -10.79
N LYS A 189 -12.98 -9.62 -11.60
CA LYS A 189 -12.95 -9.41 -13.06
C LYS A 189 -12.91 -7.92 -13.41
N MET A 190 -13.71 -7.11 -12.71
CA MET A 190 -13.71 -5.65 -12.91
C MET A 190 -12.33 -5.05 -12.61
N GLU A 191 -11.70 -5.38 -11.48
CA GLU A 191 -10.36 -4.87 -11.13
C GLU A 191 -9.30 -5.34 -12.15
N TYR A 192 -9.43 -6.55 -12.67
CA TYR A 192 -8.58 -7.06 -13.75
C TYR A 192 -8.74 -6.24 -15.04
N ASP A 193 -9.97 -5.97 -15.47
CA ASP A 193 -10.24 -5.15 -16.68
C ASP A 193 -9.73 -3.71 -16.51
N TYR A 194 -9.87 -3.13 -15.31
CA TYR A 194 -9.28 -1.84 -14.97
C TYR A 194 -7.75 -1.86 -15.11
N SER A 195 -7.11 -2.93 -14.65
CA SER A 195 -5.65 -3.08 -14.77
C SER A 195 -5.18 -3.15 -16.22
N LEU A 196 -5.93 -3.82 -17.08
CA LEU A 196 -5.65 -3.90 -18.53
C LEU A 196 -5.87 -2.54 -19.20
N CYS A 197 -6.93 -1.83 -18.83
CA CYS A 197 -7.18 -0.48 -19.33
C CYS A 197 -6.08 0.50 -18.90
N ALA A 198 -5.66 0.45 -17.63
CA ALA A 198 -4.56 1.29 -17.13
C ALA A 198 -3.25 1.04 -17.88
N LYS A 199 -2.89 -0.22 -18.16
CA LYS A 199 -1.75 -0.56 -19.01
C LYS A 199 -1.90 0.02 -20.43
N ALA A 200 -3.10 -0.08 -21.03
CA ALA A 200 -3.38 0.52 -22.34
C ALA A 200 -3.28 2.05 -22.34
N CYS A 201 -3.55 2.70 -21.20
CA CYS A 201 -3.34 4.14 -20.98
C CYS A 201 -1.87 4.51 -20.75
N GLY A 202 -0.92 3.58 -20.87
CA GLY A 202 0.51 3.80 -20.64
C GLY A 202 0.89 3.97 -19.17
N ILE A 203 0.06 3.49 -18.24
CA ILE A 203 0.39 3.48 -16.83
C ILE A 203 1.24 2.24 -16.52
N VAL A 204 2.36 2.45 -15.83
CA VAL A 204 3.20 1.36 -15.37
C VAL A 204 2.48 0.61 -14.24
N MET A 205 2.19 -0.66 -14.47
CA MET A 205 1.58 -1.56 -13.50
C MET A 205 2.39 -2.83 -13.36
N SER A 206 2.32 -3.47 -12.19
CA SER A 206 2.78 -4.84 -12.03
C SER A 206 2.02 -5.79 -12.96
N GLU A 207 2.56 -6.99 -13.13
CA GLU A 207 1.83 -8.06 -13.77
C GLU A 207 0.53 -8.35 -12.99
N THR A 208 -0.57 -8.53 -13.74
CA THR A 208 -1.88 -8.83 -13.17
C THR A 208 -2.45 -10.07 -13.82
N ARG A 209 -3.17 -10.87 -13.05
CA ARG A 209 -3.78 -12.13 -13.48
C ARG A 209 -5.18 -12.26 -12.90
N LEU A 210 -6.09 -12.82 -13.67
CA LEU A 210 -7.39 -13.26 -13.17
C LEU A 210 -7.28 -14.76 -12.87
N PHE A 211 -7.22 -15.11 -11.58
CA PHE A 211 -7.17 -16.49 -11.11
C PHE A 211 -8.54 -17.14 -11.26
N SER A 212 -8.58 -18.37 -11.76
CA SER A 212 -9.83 -19.11 -11.96
C SER A 212 -10.55 -19.41 -10.64
N SER A 213 -11.86 -19.46 -10.70
CA SER A 213 -12.74 -19.80 -9.59
C SER A 213 -13.97 -20.52 -10.14
N ASP A 214 -14.53 -21.44 -9.35
CA ASP A 214 -15.78 -22.13 -9.68
C ASP A 214 -17.02 -21.38 -9.13
N ILE A 215 -16.80 -20.40 -8.22
CA ILE A 215 -17.89 -19.70 -7.51
C ILE A 215 -18.06 -18.23 -7.94
N CYS A 216 -17.09 -17.66 -8.67
CA CYS A 216 -17.15 -16.30 -9.20
C CYS A 216 -16.41 -16.22 -10.55
N PRO A 217 -16.51 -15.08 -11.29
CA PRO A 217 -15.79 -14.89 -12.56
C PRO A 217 -14.26 -14.95 -12.46
N GLY A 218 -13.70 -14.90 -11.26
CA GLY A 218 -12.29 -15.02 -10.96
C GLY A 218 -11.81 -14.04 -9.91
N TYR A 219 -10.63 -14.33 -9.33
CA TYR A 219 -9.97 -13.51 -8.34
C TYR A 219 -8.88 -12.66 -8.99
N PHE A 220 -8.91 -11.35 -8.71
CA PHE A 220 -7.85 -10.47 -9.16
C PHE A 220 -6.56 -10.74 -8.39
N GLY A 221 -5.47 -10.93 -9.11
CA GLY A 221 -4.14 -11.00 -8.54
C GLY A 221 -3.20 -10.01 -9.16
N THR A 222 -2.32 -9.46 -8.35
CA THR A 222 -1.22 -8.59 -8.77
C THR A 222 0.10 -9.08 -8.20
N LYS A 223 1.13 -9.09 -9.05
CA LYS A 223 2.48 -9.47 -8.64
C LYS A 223 3.07 -8.41 -7.72
N ARG A 224 3.68 -8.83 -6.64
CA ARG A 224 4.31 -7.92 -5.67
C ARG A 224 5.52 -7.24 -6.29
N PHE A 225 5.54 -5.92 -6.31
CA PHE A 225 6.67 -5.12 -6.80
C PHE A 225 7.77 -4.91 -5.74
N ASP A 226 7.44 -5.17 -4.48
CA ASP A 226 8.36 -5.08 -3.35
C ASP A 226 9.15 -6.38 -3.11
N ARG A 227 8.99 -7.35 -3.98
CA ARG A 227 9.72 -8.62 -4.00
C ARG A 227 10.36 -8.82 -5.38
N ARG A 228 11.65 -9.05 -5.39
CA ARG A 228 12.42 -9.33 -6.63
C ARG A 228 13.19 -10.62 -6.44
N ILE A 229 13.25 -11.42 -7.48
CA ILE A 229 14.11 -12.61 -7.50
C ILE A 229 15.45 -12.20 -8.08
N GLU A 230 16.50 -12.20 -7.27
CA GLU A 230 17.86 -11.95 -7.68
C GLU A 230 18.73 -13.17 -7.25
N LYS A 231 19.40 -13.82 -8.21
CA LYS A 231 20.27 -14.99 -7.96
C LYS A 231 19.58 -16.12 -7.17
N ASN A 232 18.32 -16.40 -7.46
CA ASN A 232 17.46 -17.37 -6.76
C ASN A 232 17.14 -17.02 -5.29
N GLU A 233 17.35 -15.77 -4.89
CA GLU A 233 16.94 -15.27 -3.58
C GLU A 233 15.86 -14.21 -3.74
N ILE A 234 14.90 -14.18 -2.82
CA ILE A 234 13.88 -13.12 -2.77
C ILE A 234 14.50 -11.90 -2.08
N LYS A 235 14.74 -10.84 -2.85
CA LYS A 235 15.15 -9.54 -2.33
C LYS A 235 13.94 -8.67 -2.09
N ARG A 236 13.98 -7.93 -1.00
CA ARG A 236 12.94 -6.99 -0.59
C ARG A 236 13.32 -5.59 -1.04
N ALA A 237 12.36 -4.85 -1.59
CA ALA A 237 12.56 -3.45 -1.93
C ALA A 237 12.00 -2.55 -0.82
N HIS A 238 12.78 -1.57 -0.38
CA HIS A 238 12.28 -0.56 0.53
C HIS A 238 11.27 0.33 -0.18
N MET A 239 10.13 0.55 0.43
CA MET A 239 9.02 1.31 -0.14
C MET A 239 8.32 2.15 0.90
N LEU A 240 7.76 3.27 0.48
CA LEU A 240 6.94 4.15 1.31
C LEU A 240 5.75 4.68 0.52
N THR A 241 4.62 4.77 1.17
CA THR A 241 3.45 5.46 0.63
C THR A 241 3.60 6.98 0.74
N ALA A 242 2.85 7.73 -0.07
CA ALA A 242 2.78 9.19 0.08
C ALA A 242 2.25 9.59 1.47
N ALA A 243 1.34 8.80 2.06
CA ALA A 243 0.87 9.00 3.43
C ALA A 243 2.02 8.97 4.44
N ALA A 244 2.88 7.95 4.36
CA ALA A 244 4.03 7.79 5.24
C ALA A 244 5.10 8.85 5.03
N LEU A 245 5.40 9.19 3.76
CA LEU A 245 6.40 10.20 3.41
C LEU A 245 6.04 11.60 3.90
N LEU A 246 4.76 11.97 3.79
CA LEU A 246 4.26 13.29 4.16
C LEU A 246 3.72 13.35 5.59
N GLU A 247 3.79 12.24 6.34
CA GLU A 247 3.23 12.12 7.70
C GLU A 247 1.76 12.61 7.74
N LEU A 248 0.90 12.01 6.88
CA LEU A 248 -0.51 12.36 6.73
C LEU A 248 -1.41 11.34 7.39
N ASP A 249 -2.43 11.81 8.11
CA ASP A 249 -3.56 10.98 8.49
C ASP A 249 -4.42 10.71 7.25
N PHE A 250 -4.34 9.50 6.71
CA PHE A 250 -5.09 9.12 5.50
C PHE A 250 -6.61 9.06 5.71
N ASN A 251 -7.08 9.03 6.98
CA ASN A 251 -8.51 9.12 7.31
C ASN A 251 -9.06 10.55 7.17
N GLN A 252 -8.17 11.55 7.09
CA GLN A 252 -8.52 12.94 6.88
C GLN A 252 -7.99 13.41 5.52
N PRO A 253 -8.78 13.31 4.44
CA PRO A 253 -8.38 13.74 3.12
C PRO A 253 -7.95 15.21 3.13
N SER A 254 -6.68 15.47 2.85
CA SER A 254 -6.11 16.82 2.87
C SER A 254 -5.11 17.07 1.75
N LEU A 255 -4.98 16.11 0.82
CA LEU A 255 -3.99 16.15 -0.25
C LEU A 255 -4.66 16.59 -1.56
N ASP A 256 -3.93 17.39 -2.35
CA ASP A 256 -4.26 17.67 -3.74
C ASP A 256 -3.20 17.03 -4.66
N TYR A 257 -3.56 16.77 -5.91
CA TYR A 257 -2.61 16.23 -6.88
C TYR A 257 -1.44 17.19 -7.18
N HIS A 258 -1.56 18.48 -6.88
CA HIS A 258 -0.43 19.41 -6.94
C HIS A 258 0.68 19.00 -5.98
N GLU A 259 0.35 18.65 -4.72
CA GLU A 259 1.31 18.18 -3.73
C GLU A 259 1.89 16.82 -4.13
N LEU A 260 1.04 15.93 -4.67
CA LEU A 260 1.48 14.60 -5.08
C LEU A 260 2.45 14.66 -6.28
N MET A 261 2.18 15.51 -7.27
CA MET A 261 3.10 15.79 -8.38
C MET A 261 4.42 16.39 -7.89
N LYS A 262 4.35 17.34 -6.94
CA LYS A 262 5.53 17.95 -6.32
C LYS A 262 6.35 16.92 -5.55
N LEU A 263 5.69 16.04 -4.76
CA LEU A 263 6.34 14.93 -4.06
C LEU A 263 7.08 14.02 -5.03
N THR A 264 6.41 13.62 -6.11
CA THR A 264 7.02 12.78 -7.17
C THR A 264 8.29 13.44 -7.72
N LYS A 265 8.21 14.69 -8.12
CA LYS A 265 9.38 15.43 -8.65
C LYS A 265 10.56 15.47 -7.68
N ILE A 266 10.28 15.77 -6.40
CA ILE A 266 11.34 15.87 -5.38
C ILE A 266 12.00 14.50 -5.16
N LEU A 267 11.21 13.45 -4.94
CA LEU A 267 11.73 12.12 -4.62
C LEU A 267 12.47 11.49 -5.78
N THR A 268 11.95 11.64 -7.00
CA THR A 268 12.52 11.01 -8.20
C THR A 268 13.54 11.91 -8.90
N ARG A 269 13.95 13.01 -8.26
CA ARG A 269 14.88 14.00 -8.82
C ARG A 269 14.43 14.49 -10.21
N ASP A 270 13.14 14.79 -10.33
CA ASP A 270 12.47 15.23 -11.57
C ASP A 270 12.56 14.22 -12.75
N CYS A 271 12.55 12.92 -12.42
CA CYS A 271 12.52 11.87 -13.45
C CYS A 271 11.25 12.01 -14.30
N THR A 272 11.43 12.29 -15.57
CA THR A 272 10.35 12.58 -16.52
C THR A 272 9.34 11.42 -16.60
N GLU A 273 9.82 10.17 -16.65
CA GLU A 273 8.97 8.99 -16.74
C GLU A 273 8.06 8.84 -15.51
N ASP A 274 8.59 9.11 -14.31
CA ASP A 274 7.82 9.01 -13.08
C ASP A 274 6.78 10.14 -12.95
N VAL A 275 7.17 11.37 -13.33
CA VAL A 275 6.27 12.54 -13.34
C VAL A 275 5.15 12.35 -14.35
N GLU A 276 5.46 11.92 -15.58
CA GLU A 276 4.46 11.61 -16.60
C GLU A 276 3.54 10.45 -16.18
N ASN A 277 4.09 9.42 -15.53
CA ASN A 277 3.30 8.29 -15.06
C ASN A 277 2.36 8.70 -13.93
N MET A 278 2.78 9.57 -13.00
CA MET A 278 1.91 10.14 -11.97
C MET A 278 0.77 10.96 -12.60
N TYR A 279 1.07 11.78 -13.60
CA TYR A 279 0.06 12.53 -14.34
C TYR A 279 -0.97 11.61 -15.02
N ARG A 280 -0.51 10.52 -15.67
CA ARG A 280 -1.39 9.50 -16.26
C ARG A 280 -2.30 8.83 -15.24
N ARG A 281 -1.78 8.49 -14.05
CA ARG A 281 -2.58 7.92 -12.95
C ARG A 281 -3.67 8.88 -12.50
N MET A 282 -3.36 10.16 -12.33
CA MET A 282 -4.34 11.19 -11.99
C MET A 282 -5.46 11.26 -13.06
N CYS A 283 -5.10 11.34 -14.34
CA CYS A 283 -6.08 11.35 -15.42
C CYS A 283 -6.94 10.08 -15.42
N PHE A 284 -6.33 8.91 -15.21
CA PHE A 284 -7.04 7.64 -15.15
C PHE A 284 -8.02 7.61 -13.99
N ASN A 285 -7.59 7.97 -12.78
CA ASN A 285 -8.45 7.99 -11.59
C ASN A 285 -9.69 8.85 -11.82
N VAL A 286 -9.52 10.02 -12.44
CA VAL A 286 -10.63 10.92 -12.77
C VAL A 286 -11.60 10.28 -13.78
N PHE A 287 -11.11 9.82 -14.92
CA PHE A 287 -12.00 9.33 -15.99
C PHE A 287 -12.56 7.93 -15.72
N ALA A 288 -11.82 7.08 -15.02
CA ALA A 288 -12.24 5.73 -14.65
C ALA A 288 -13.06 5.69 -13.34
N HIS A 289 -13.36 6.84 -12.75
CA HIS A 289 -14.08 6.97 -11.47
C HIS A 289 -13.44 6.13 -10.34
N ASN A 290 -12.11 6.08 -10.30
CA ASN A 290 -11.39 5.57 -9.14
C ASN A 290 -11.26 6.69 -8.11
N ARG A 291 -12.30 6.88 -7.29
CA ARG A 291 -12.37 7.96 -6.29
C ARG A 291 -11.73 7.62 -4.95
N ASP A 292 -11.39 6.35 -4.74
CA ASP A 292 -10.64 5.90 -3.56
C ASP A 292 -9.12 6.07 -3.78
N ASP A 293 -8.74 7.20 -4.35
CA ASP A 293 -7.38 7.58 -4.70
C ASP A 293 -6.63 8.22 -3.52
N HIS A 294 -6.72 7.59 -2.34
CA HIS A 294 -6.10 8.12 -1.13
C HIS A 294 -4.57 7.99 -1.11
N SER A 295 -3.90 8.73 -0.21
CA SER A 295 -2.44 8.86 -0.15
C SER A 295 -1.66 7.56 0.05
N LYS A 296 -2.28 6.48 0.56
CA LYS A 296 -1.67 5.15 0.66
C LYS A 296 -1.64 4.39 -0.69
N ASN A 297 -2.38 4.83 -1.70
CA ASN A 297 -2.39 4.20 -3.03
C ASN A 297 -1.28 4.71 -3.97
N PHE A 298 -0.41 5.57 -3.46
CA PHE A 298 0.76 6.09 -4.17
C PHE A 298 2.03 5.76 -3.41
N THR A 299 2.80 4.82 -3.94
CA THR A 299 4.02 4.30 -3.30
C THR A 299 5.26 4.65 -4.12
N TYR A 300 6.36 4.86 -3.41
CA TYR A 300 7.68 5.04 -3.99
C TYR A 300 8.60 3.93 -3.48
N ILE A 301 9.47 3.45 -4.37
CA ILE A 301 10.45 2.39 -4.09
C ILE A 301 11.84 3.01 -4.14
N TYR A 302 12.64 2.71 -3.13
CA TYR A 302 14.04 3.10 -3.11
C TYR A 302 14.90 2.10 -3.88
N ASN A 303 15.72 2.61 -4.80
CA ASN A 303 16.70 1.85 -5.54
C ASN A 303 18.09 2.11 -4.95
N GLU A 304 18.63 1.17 -4.19
CA GLU A 304 19.94 1.29 -3.55
C GLU A 304 21.08 1.46 -4.58
N LYS A 305 20.96 0.91 -5.79
CA LYS A 305 22.00 1.00 -6.83
C LYS A 305 22.19 2.42 -7.35
N ASP A 306 21.09 3.15 -7.45
CA ASP A 306 21.06 4.51 -8.02
C ASP A 306 20.94 5.58 -6.92
N ASP A 307 20.85 5.19 -5.64
CA ASP A 307 20.56 6.06 -4.51
C ASP A 307 19.36 6.98 -4.80
N MET A 308 18.27 6.42 -5.29
CA MET A 308 17.14 7.20 -5.77
C MET A 308 15.80 6.51 -5.53
N TRP A 309 14.81 7.31 -5.20
CA TRP A 309 13.41 6.87 -5.17
C TRP A 309 12.80 6.89 -6.57
N ARG A 310 11.97 5.92 -6.86
CA ARG A 310 11.20 5.81 -8.09
C ARG A 310 9.73 5.57 -7.76
N LEU A 311 8.85 6.08 -8.61
CA LEU A 311 7.43 5.79 -8.48
C LEU A 311 7.18 4.29 -8.68
N SER A 312 6.48 3.64 -7.75
CA SER A 312 6.14 2.21 -7.87
C SER A 312 5.22 1.95 -9.08
N PRO A 313 5.10 0.72 -9.56
CA PRO A 313 3.95 0.35 -10.38
C PRO A 313 2.63 0.74 -9.68
N ALA A 314 1.61 1.10 -10.45
CA ALA A 314 0.29 1.44 -9.91
C ALA A 314 -0.42 0.17 -9.41
N TYR A 315 -1.28 0.35 -8.42
CA TYR A 315 -2.12 -0.68 -7.83
C TYR A 315 -3.42 -0.07 -7.32
N ASP A 316 -4.38 -0.89 -6.94
CA ASP A 316 -5.70 -0.48 -6.46
C ASP A 316 -6.43 0.49 -7.42
N LEU A 317 -6.25 0.28 -8.73
CA LEU A 317 -6.99 1.00 -9.75
C LEU A 317 -8.27 0.21 -10.07
N THR A 318 -9.40 0.67 -9.50
CA THR A 318 -10.69 0.05 -9.72
C THR A 318 -11.80 1.08 -9.58
N TYR A 319 -13.01 0.77 -10.03
CA TYR A 319 -14.15 1.64 -9.78
C TYR A 319 -14.38 1.82 -8.28
N SER A 320 -14.49 3.04 -7.86
CA SER A 320 -14.91 3.37 -6.49
C SER A 320 -15.78 4.62 -6.51
N ASN A 321 -16.99 4.46 -5.98
CA ASN A 321 -17.84 5.59 -5.67
C ASN A 321 -17.75 5.81 -4.16
N THR A 322 -16.77 6.63 -3.71
CA THR A 322 -16.60 6.95 -2.30
C THR A 322 -17.90 7.42 -1.65
N TYR A 323 -17.98 7.43 -0.32
CA TYR A 323 -19.21 7.65 0.43
C TYR A 323 -19.95 8.95 0.03
N TYR A 324 -19.20 9.97 -0.41
CA TYR A 324 -19.76 11.27 -0.86
C TYR A 324 -19.69 11.47 -2.37
N GLY A 325 -19.22 10.50 -3.15
CA GLY A 325 -19.04 10.64 -4.59
C GLY A 325 -17.91 11.58 -5.00
N GLU A 326 -16.95 11.84 -4.11
CA GLU A 326 -15.81 12.72 -4.34
C GLU A 326 -14.50 11.96 -4.33
N HIS A 327 -13.50 12.45 -5.05
CA HIS A 327 -12.15 11.96 -4.99
C HIS A 327 -11.54 12.20 -3.61
N THR A 328 -10.77 11.24 -3.11
CA THR A 328 -10.06 11.37 -1.84
C THR A 328 -8.92 12.38 -1.94
N ILE A 329 -8.28 12.47 -3.12
CA ILE A 329 -7.32 13.53 -3.45
C ILE A 329 -7.98 14.49 -4.42
N THR A 330 -7.99 15.78 -4.10
CA THR A 330 -8.55 16.80 -5.00
C THR A 330 -7.66 17.04 -6.22
N VAL A 331 -8.26 17.48 -7.31
CA VAL A 331 -7.54 17.86 -8.55
C VAL A 331 -7.74 19.35 -8.74
N ASP A 332 -6.72 20.15 -8.53
CA ASP A 332 -6.80 21.62 -8.57
C ASP A 332 -7.94 22.16 -7.67
N GLY A 333 -8.03 21.61 -6.44
CA GLY A 333 -9.05 21.95 -5.46
C GLY A 333 -10.43 21.35 -5.70
N ASN A 334 -10.64 20.60 -6.79
CA ASN A 334 -11.93 19.99 -7.13
C ASN A 334 -11.92 18.48 -6.81
N GLY A 335 -12.68 18.05 -5.80
CA GLY A 335 -12.86 16.63 -5.45
C GLY A 335 -14.09 16.00 -6.10
N LYS A 336 -15.09 16.81 -6.47
CA LYS A 336 -16.41 16.29 -6.85
C LYS A 336 -16.50 15.85 -8.31
N ASN A 337 -16.13 16.75 -9.21
CA ASN A 337 -16.21 16.52 -10.65
C ASN A 337 -15.02 17.16 -11.36
N PRO A 338 -13.78 16.75 -11.07
CA PRO A 338 -12.63 17.24 -11.80
C PRO A 338 -12.72 16.81 -13.26
N GLY A 339 -12.26 17.66 -14.16
CA GLY A 339 -12.28 17.41 -15.57
C GLY A 339 -10.96 17.80 -16.27
N LYS A 340 -10.98 17.85 -17.59
CA LYS A 340 -9.79 18.17 -18.40
C LYS A 340 -9.13 19.48 -17.96
N LYS A 341 -9.90 20.49 -17.55
CA LYS A 341 -9.38 21.80 -17.13
C LYS A 341 -8.48 21.67 -15.92
N GLU A 342 -8.97 21.02 -14.87
CA GLU A 342 -8.24 20.81 -13.61
C GLU A 342 -7.01 19.90 -13.83
N LEU A 343 -7.16 18.82 -14.60
CA LEU A 343 -6.05 17.92 -14.97
C LEU A 343 -4.92 18.68 -15.65
N VAL A 344 -5.26 19.52 -16.64
CA VAL A 344 -4.25 20.34 -17.36
C VAL A 344 -3.61 21.37 -16.43
N ALA A 345 -4.36 21.98 -15.53
CA ALA A 345 -3.82 22.94 -14.56
C ALA A 345 -2.75 22.28 -13.67
N VAL A 346 -3.04 21.09 -13.12
CA VAL A 346 -2.07 20.32 -12.30
C VAL A 346 -0.82 19.98 -13.10
N GLY A 347 -0.96 19.46 -14.33
CA GLY A 347 0.18 19.10 -15.18
C GLY A 347 1.06 20.30 -15.53
N VAL A 348 0.45 21.43 -15.89
CA VAL A 348 1.18 22.67 -16.20
C VAL A 348 1.92 23.22 -14.98
N GLN A 349 1.30 23.22 -13.82
CA GLN A 349 1.94 23.66 -12.58
C GLN A 349 3.12 22.73 -12.20
N ALA A 350 3.03 21.44 -12.53
CA ALA A 350 4.15 20.50 -12.37
C ALA A 350 5.29 20.72 -13.38
N GLY A 351 5.15 21.67 -14.33
CA GLY A 351 6.14 22.01 -15.34
C GLY A 351 6.00 21.27 -16.66
N MET A 352 4.90 20.55 -16.87
CA MET A 352 4.62 19.85 -18.12
C MET A 352 4.08 20.79 -19.20
N LYS A 353 4.33 20.50 -20.48
CA LYS A 353 3.77 21.30 -21.58
C LYS A 353 2.25 21.16 -21.64
N LYS A 354 1.53 22.27 -21.74
CA LYS A 354 0.07 22.28 -21.84
C LYS A 354 -0.46 21.34 -22.92
N THR A 355 0.11 21.40 -24.11
CA THR A 355 -0.29 20.55 -25.25
C THR A 355 -0.10 19.06 -24.97
N TYR A 356 0.95 18.69 -24.23
CA TYR A 356 1.16 17.32 -23.77
C TYR A 356 0.06 16.89 -22.78
N CYS A 357 -0.22 17.73 -21.78
CA CYS A 357 -1.27 17.46 -20.78
C CYS A 357 -2.65 17.30 -21.43
N GLU A 358 -3.01 18.19 -22.35
CA GLU A 358 -4.28 18.15 -23.09
C GLU A 358 -4.41 16.86 -23.92
N ARG A 359 -3.34 16.44 -24.60
CA ARG A 359 -3.29 15.23 -25.41
C ARG A 359 -3.42 13.98 -24.54
N VAL A 360 -2.61 13.86 -23.48
CA VAL A 360 -2.62 12.68 -22.60
C VAL A 360 -3.97 12.53 -21.88
N ALA A 361 -4.55 13.63 -21.39
CA ALA A 361 -5.87 13.58 -20.75
C ALA A 361 -6.95 13.08 -21.73
N GLU A 362 -6.90 13.52 -23.00
CA GLU A 362 -7.85 13.08 -24.02
C GLU A 362 -7.64 11.62 -24.42
N GLU A 363 -6.40 11.19 -24.63
CA GLU A 363 -6.04 9.79 -24.93
C GLU A 363 -6.57 8.85 -23.84
N ILE A 364 -6.36 9.19 -22.57
CA ILE A 364 -6.82 8.37 -21.44
C ILE A 364 -8.36 8.36 -21.36
N ARG A 365 -9.01 9.53 -21.53
CA ARG A 365 -10.47 9.61 -21.54
C ARG A 365 -11.09 8.70 -22.60
N LEU A 366 -10.55 8.71 -23.82
CA LEU A 366 -11.03 7.87 -24.91
C LEU A 366 -10.80 6.38 -24.63
N CYS A 367 -9.61 6.01 -24.15
CA CYS A 367 -9.28 4.63 -23.80
C CYS A 367 -10.18 4.08 -22.68
N VAL A 368 -10.42 4.88 -21.63
CA VAL A 368 -11.32 4.52 -20.54
C VAL A 368 -12.76 4.34 -21.03
N ASN A 369 -13.26 5.27 -21.83
CA ASN A 369 -14.61 5.15 -22.41
C ASN A 369 -14.74 3.90 -23.29
N GLU A 370 -13.75 3.59 -24.12
CA GLU A 370 -13.77 2.40 -24.96
C GLU A 370 -13.80 1.10 -24.16
N LYS A 371 -12.99 1.02 -23.09
CA LYS A 371 -12.73 -0.25 -22.40
C LYS A 371 -13.58 -0.46 -21.14
N LEU A 372 -13.98 0.61 -20.45
CA LEU A 372 -14.61 0.55 -19.13
C LEU A 372 -16.03 1.15 -19.09
N GLU A 373 -16.59 1.64 -20.22
CA GLU A 373 -17.91 2.31 -20.25
C GLU A 373 -19.02 1.50 -19.53
N HIS A 374 -18.98 0.18 -19.66
CA HIS A 374 -19.96 -0.71 -19.08
C HIS A 374 -19.91 -0.80 -17.53
N TYR A 375 -18.78 -0.39 -16.92
CA TYR A 375 -18.64 -0.27 -15.47
C TYR A 375 -18.96 1.15 -14.97
N LEU A 376 -18.95 2.16 -15.86
CA LEU A 376 -19.15 3.56 -15.50
C LEU A 376 -20.63 4.01 -15.58
N LYS A 377 -21.49 3.16 -16.16
CA LYS A 377 -22.94 3.35 -16.24
C LYS A 377 -23.60 2.77 -15.01
#